data_9ffccf6dc6ecd59de0241ed2aa51467c
#
_entry.id   9ffccf6dc6ecd59de0241ed2aa51467c
#
_cell.length_a   1.000
_cell.length_b   1.000
_cell.length_c   1.000
_cell.angle_alpha   90.00
_cell.angle_beta   90.00
_cell.angle_gamma   90.00
#
_symmetry.space_group_name_H-M   'P 1'
#
loop_
_entity.id
_entity.type
_entity.pdbx_description
1 polymer ?
#
loop_
_entity_poly.entity_id
_entity_poly.type
_entity_poly.pdbx_seq_one_letter_code
_entity_poly.pdbx_strand_id
1 'polypeptide(L)'
;MKRIVLFLVMAMICVGGYAQKADDILGIYFCVDPFSKKQSQAEIYKAKDGTYEAKVVWTNDIKGQDQIGLVFMKGLTYNAKEKEYQNGKIQYPGRKGTYKAYVRIVDGGKTLKMRGYLGVSMFGMTVDWKREDHVRPAPTK
;
A
#
# COMPACT_ATOMS: atom_id res chain seq x y z
N MET A 1 -15.75 -10.82 -44.89
CA MET A 1 -16.51 -10.49 -43.67
C MET A 1 -15.94 -11.14 -42.41
N LYS A 2 -15.52 -12.40 -42.47
CA LYS A 2 -14.89 -13.07 -41.29
C LYS A 2 -13.58 -12.42 -40.82
N ARG A 3 -12.84 -11.78 -41.73
CA ARG A 3 -11.55 -11.12 -41.44
C ARG A 3 -11.71 -9.82 -40.61
N ILE A 4 -12.83 -9.12 -40.77
CA ILE A 4 -13.09 -7.86 -40.06
C ILE A 4 -13.45 -8.13 -38.60
N VAL A 5 -14.14 -9.24 -38.33
CA VAL A 5 -14.49 -9.65 -36.96
C VAL A 5 -13.26 -10.05 -36.19
N LEU A 6 -12.29 -10.71 -36.83
CA LEU A 6 -11.04 -11.09 -36.21
C LEU A 6 -10.18 -9.87 -35.80
N PHE A 7 -10.18 -8.83 -36.61
CA PHE A 7 -9.48 -7.58 -36.33
C PHE A 7 -10.10 -6.83 -35.15
N LEU A 8 -11.40 -6.86 -35.00
CA LEU A 8 -12.11 -6.23 -33.89
C LEU A 8 -11.79 -6.92 -32.55
N VAL A 9 -11.70 -8.26 -32.57
CA VAL A 9 -11.35 -9.04 -31.37
C VAL A 9 -9.92 -8.78 -30.96
N MET A 10 -8.99 -8.63 -31.88
CA MET A 10 -7.60 -8.29 -31.59
C MET A 10 -7.45 -6.87 -31.05
N ALA A 11 -8.24 -5.92 -31.55
CA ALA A 11 -8.23 -4.55 -31.04
C ALA A 11 -8.74 -4.47 -29.61
N MET A 12 -9.72 -5.29 -29.25
CA MET A 12 -10.22 -5.35 -27.87
C MET A 12 -9.19 -5.92 -26.89
N ILE A 13 -8.36 -6.86 -27.33
CA ILE A 13 -7.31 -7.43 -26.49
C ILE A 13 -6.22 -6.40 -26.19
N CYS A 14 -5.95 -5.49 -27.13
CA CYS A 14 -4.97 -4.43 -26.94
C CYS A 14 -5.47 -3.27 -26.06
N VAL A 15 -6.78 -3.04 -26.00
CA VAL A 15 -7.37 -1.94 -25.23
C VAL A 15 -7.66 -2.35 -23.79
N GLY A 16 -7.77 -3.66 -23.50
CA GLY A 16 -7.99 -4.18 -22.17
C GLY A 16 -6.72 -4.29 -21.31
N GLY A 17 -5.64 -3.59 -21.69
CA GLY A 17 -4.30 -3.88 -21.24
C GLY A 17 -3.93 -3.53 -19.80
N TYR A 18 -4.76 -2.90 -18.96
CA TYR A 18 -4.34 -2.62 -17.59
C TYR A 18 -5.50 -2.71 -16.61
N ALA A 19 -5.86 -3.96 -16.28
CA ALA A 19 -6.77 -4.19 -15.16
C ALA A 19 -5.92 -4.33 -13.89
N GLN A 20 -6.17 -3.47 -12.90
CA GLN A 20 -5.54 -3.60 -11.58
C GLN A 20 -5.90 -4.95 -10.97
N LYS A 21 -4.90 -5.66 -10.48
CA LYS A 21 -5.04 -6.94 -9.78
C LYS A 21 -4.82 -6.75 -8.30
N ALA A 22 -5.37 -7.65 -7.49
CA ALA A 22 -5.25 -7.59 -6.04
C ALA A 22 -3.79 -7.56 -5.59
N ASP A 23 -2.92 -8.34 -6.22
CA ASP A 23 -1.50 -8.44 -5.83
C ASP A 23 -0.64 -7.27 -6.34
N ASP A 24 -1.21 -6.32 -7.07
CA ASP A 24 -0.46 -5.15 -7.55
C ASP A 24 0.06 -4.27 -6.40
N ILE A 25 -0.53 -4.41 -5.22
CA ILE A 25 -0.09 -3.67 -4.03
C ILE A 25 1.21 -4.20 -3.43
N LEU A 26 1.60 -5.44 -3.74
CA LEU A 26 2.79 -6.05 -3.15
C LEU A 26 4.05 -5.26 -3.49
N GLY A 27 4.90 -5.04 -2.50
CA GLY A 27 6.17 -4.36 -2.72
C GLY A 27 6.61 -3.51 -1.53
N ILE A 28 7.66 -2.72 -1.77
CA ILE A 28 8.30 -1.87 -0.77
C ILE A 28 7.94 -0.42 -1.08
N TYR A 29 7.61 0.34 -0.04
CA TYR A 29 7.17 1.72 -0.17
C TYR A 29 7.88 2.60 0.83
N PHE A 30 8.28 3.79 0.38
CA PHE A 30 8.81 4.84 1.26
C PHE A 30 7.63 5.62 1.83
N CYS A 31 7.63 5.81 3.14
CA CYS A 31 6.57 6.53 3.83
C CYS A 31 7.16 7.41 4.94
N VAL A 32 6.40 8.44 5.29
CA VAL A 32 6.74 9.34 6.38
C VAL A 32 5.63 9.25 7.41
N ASP A 33 6.00 8.99 8.66
CA ASP A 33 5.03 8.96 9.76
C ASP A 33 4.37 10.33 9.88
N PRO A 34 3.04 10.40 9.80
CA PRO A 34 2.34 11.70 9.81
C PRO A 34 2.48 12.44 11.13
N PHE A 35 2.83 11.76 12.21
CA PHE A 35 2.96 12.36 13.53
C PHE A 35 4.40 12.72 13.87
N SER A 36 5.31 11.77 13.78
CA SER A 36 6.71 11.98 14.15
C SER A 36 7.57 12.57 13.04
N LYS A 37 7.10 12.53 11.79
CA LYS A 37 7.83 12.92 10.58
C LYS A 37 9.06 12.07 10.29
N LYS A 38 9.23 10.95 10.98
CA LYS A 38 10.29 10.00 10.70
C LYS A 38 10.03 9.24 9.41
N GLN A 39 11.10 8.92 8.71
CA GLN A 39 11.04 8.22 7.44
C GLN A 39 11.17 6.72 7.65
N SER A 40 10.42 5.95 6.89
CA SER A 40 10.42 4.49 6.96
C SER A 40 10.16 3.90 5.59
N GLN A 41 10.52 2.63 5.45
CA GLN A 41 9.99 1.81 4.35
C GLN A 41 9.10 0.74 4.95
N ALA A 42 7.98 0.52 4.29
CA ALA A 42 7.06 -0.55 4.61
C ALA A 42 7.04 -1.56 3.47
N GLU A 43 7.00 -2.82 3.80
CA GLU A 43 6.75 -3.88 2.84
C GLU A 43 5.33 -4.35 2.98
N ILE A 44 4.58 -4.32 1.87
CA ILE A 44 3.24 -4.91 1.81
C ILE A 44 3.38 -6.31 1.26
N TYR A 45 2.84 -7.27 1.99
CA TYR A 45 2.87 -8.70 1.66
C TYR A 45 1.50 -9.31 1.91
N LYS A 46 1.30 -10.49 1.37
CA LYS A 46 0.05 -11.24 1.54
C LYS A 46 0.17 -12.16 2.75
N ALA A 47 -0.74 -12.00 3.69
CA ALA A 47 -0.81 -12.86 4.88
C ALA A 47 -1.43 -14.22 4.54
N LYS A 48 -1.31 -15.17 5.47
CA LYS A 48 -1.83 -16.54 5.31
C LYS A 48 -3.34 -16.58 5.06
N ASP A 49 -4.07 -15.63 5.63
CA ASP A 49 -5.53 -15.54 5.46
C ASP A 49 -5.96 -14.88 4.14
N GLY A 50 -5.00 -14.47 3.31
CA GLY A 50 -5.26 -13.82 2.03
C GLY A 50 -5.44 -12.31 2.10
N THR A 51 -5.41 -11.72 3.29
CA THR A 51 -5.41 -10.26 3.44
C THR A 51 -4.00 -9.71 3.23
N TYR A 52 -3.90 -8.40 3.05
CA TYR A 52 -2.61 -7.74 2.89
C TYR A 52 -2.21 -7.04 4.18
N GLU A 53 -0.94 -7.12 4.50
CA GLU A 53 -0.35 -6.54 5.71
C GLU A 53 0.86 -5.71 5.32
N ALA A 54 1.23 -4.77 6.19
CA ALA A 54 2.45 -3.98 6.02
C ALA A 54 3.31 -4.07 7.27
N LYS A 55 4.61 -4.26 7.05
CA LYS A 55 5.61 -4.29 8.12
C LYS A 55 6.70 -3.27 7.83
N VAL A 56 7.32 -2.78 8.89
CA VAL A 56 8.48 -1.89 8.78
C VAL A 56 9.70 -2.72 8.34
N VAL A 57 10.36 -2.29 7.28
CA VAL A 57 11.60 -2.95 6.81
C VAL A 57 12.82 -2.03 6.88
N TRP A 58 12.61 -0.73 7.05
CA TRP A 58 13.67 0.26 7.20
C TRP A 58 13.12 1.50 7.90
N THR A 59 13.95 2.16 8.67
CA THR A 59 13.65 3.48 9.24
C THR A 59 14.93 4.31 9.36
N ASN A 60 14.81 5.62 9.19
CA ASN A 60 15.93 6.53 9.41
C ASN A 60 16.15 6.85 10.90
N ASP A 61 15.27 6.38 11.76
CA ASP A 61 15.38 6.60 13.20
C ASP A 61 16.40 5.62 13.80
N ILE A 62 17.55 6.13 14.20
CA ILE A 62 18.62 5.32 14.78
C ILE A 62 18.14 4.62 16.06
N LYS A 63 17.30 5.30 16.84
CA LYS A 63 16.75 4.75 18.09
C LYS A 63 15.57 3.81 17.86
N GLY A 64 15.01 3.82 16.65
CA GLY A 64 13.84 3.02 16.30
C GLY A 64 14.14 1.76 15.51
N GLN A 65 15.40 1.29 15.50
CA GLN A 65 15.77 0.09 14.72
C GLN A 65 15.08 -1.18 15.23
N ASP A 66 14.63 -1.20 16.47
CA ASP A 66 13.84 -2.30 17.04
C ASP A 66 12.44 -2.40 16.43
N GLN A 67 11.97 -1.38 15.72
CA GLN A 67 10.69 -1.40 15.01
C GLN A 67 10.75 -2.18 13.70
N ILE A 68 11.93 -2.50 13.19
CA ILE A 68 12.06 -3.27 11.96
C ILE A 68 11.46 -4.66 12.17
N GLY A 69 10.57 -5.07 11.26
CA GLY A 69 9.80 -6.30 11.36
C GLY A 69 8.43 -6.13 12.00
N LEU A 70 8.14 -4.98 12.59
CA LEU A 70 6.84 -4.72 13.21
C LEU A 70 5.76 -4.62 12.13
N VAL A 71 4.72 -5.44 12.26
CA VAL A 71 3.53 -5.38 11.42
C VAL A 71 2.61 -4.31 11.98
N PHE A 72 2.45 -3.21 11.25
CA PHE A 72 1.68 -2.05 11.74
C PHE A 72 0.36 -1.85 11.02
N MET A 73 0.14 -2.52 9.91
CA MET A 73 -1.14 -2.49 9.18
C MET A 73 -1.57 -3.90 8.81
N LYS A 74 -2.83 -4.23 9.08
CA LYS A 74 -3.39 -5.57 8.87
C LYS A 74 -4.77 -5.50 8.25
N GLY A 75 -5.19 -6.60 7.66
CA GLY A 75 -6.58 -6.84 7.29
C GLY A 75 -7.04 -6.18 6.00
N LEU A 76 -6.13 -5.63 5.19
CA LEU A 76 -6.52 -5.04 3.91
C LEU A 76 -7.07 -6.10 2.97
N THR A 77 -8.26 -5.84 2.43
CA THR A 77 -8.90 -6.68 1.43
C THR A 77 -9.15 -5.87 0.16
N TYR A 78 -8.95 -6.49 -0.99
CA TYR A 78 -9.12 -5.82 -2.26
C TYR A 78 -10.58 -5.84 -2.70
N ASN A 79 -11.12 -4.67 -2.99
CA ASN A 79 -12.43 -4.50 -3.62
C ASN A 79 -12.20 -4.15 -5.10
N ALA A 80 -12.41 -5.13 -5.97
CA ALA A 80 -12.16 -4.97 -7.39
C ALA A 80 -13.10 -3.96 -8.06
N LYS A 81 -14.33 -3.85 -7.56
CA LYS A 81 -15.32 -2.92 -8.07
C LYS A 81 -14.90 -1.47 -7.83
N GLU A 82 -14.45 -1.19 -6.61
CA GLU A 82 -14.00 0.15 -6.20
C GLU A 82 -12.53 0.39 -6.52
N LYS A 83 -11.79 -0.64 -6.90
CA LYS A 83 -10.33 -0.62 -7.10
C LYS A 83 -9.62 -0.05 -5.87
N GLU A 84 -10.00 -0.54 -4.71
CA GLU A 84 -9.57 -0.03 -3.42
C GLU A 84 -9.32 -1.17 -2.45
N TYR A 85 -8.28 -1.03 -1.65
CA TYR A 85 -7.99 -1.94 -0.53
C TYR A 85 -8.65 -1.36 0.72
N GLN A 86 -9.51 -2.15 1.34
CA GLN A 86 -10.41 -1.72 2.42
C GLN A 86 -10.18 -2.55 3.67
N ASN A 87 -10.82 -2.16 4.77
CA ASN A 87 -10.85 -2.89 6.04
C ASN A 87 -9.49 -2.95 6.75
N GLY A 88 -8.54 -2.12 6.37
CA GLY A 88 -7.26 -2.06 7.04
C GLY A 88 -7.37 -1.50 8.44
N LYS A 89 -6.47 -1.97 9.31
CA LYS A 89 -6.28 -1.44 10.66
C LYS A 89 -4.82 -1.10 10.83
N ILE A 90 -4.56 0.12 11.29
CA ILE A 90 -3.20 0.61 11.51
C ILE A 90 -3.00 0.88 12.98
N GLN A 91 -1.86 0.40 13.48
CA GLN A 91 -1.32 0.80 14.77
C GLN A 91 0.04 1.41 14.53
N TYR A 92 0.14 2.74 14.63
CA TYR A 92 1.41 3.43 14.42
C TYR A 92 2.37 3.12 15.56
N PRO A 93 3.67 2.87 15.24
CA PRO A 93 4.68 2.64 16.26
C PRO A 93 4.74 3.82 17.24
N GLY A 94 4.70 3.51 18.54
CA GLY A 94 4.77 4.51 19.58
C GLY A 94 3.48 5.27 19.87
N ARG A 95 2.38 4.99 19.17
CA ARG A 95 1.09 5.62 19.44
C ARG A 95 0.07 4.60 19.91
N LYS A 96 -0.77 5.02 20.83
CA LYS A 96 -1.90 4.21 21.30
C LYS A 96 -3.07 4.36 20.34
N GLY A 97 -3.89 3.29 20.27
CA GLY A 97 -5.09 3.28 19.47
C GLY A 97 -4.89 2.69 18.09
N THR A 98 -5.99 2.26 17.51
CA THR A 98 -6.03 1.65 16.20
C THR A 98 -6.83 2.54 15.25
N TYR A 99 -6.24 2.81 14.09
CA TYR A 99 -6.88 3.57 13.03
C TYR A 99 -7.42 2.63 11.98
N LYS A 100 -8.55 2.98 11.38
CA LYS A 100 -9.04 2.31 10.17
C LYS A 100 -8.30 2.87 8.97
N ALA A 101 -8.11 2.05 7.94
CA ALA A 101 -7.39 2.47 6.74
C ALA A 101 -7.98 1.88 5.48
N TYR A 102 -7.88 2.65 4.41
CA TYR A 102 -8.05 2.15 3.07
C TYR A 102 -6.96 2.74 2.16
N VAL A 103 -6.68 2.04 1.08
CA VAL A 103 -5.53 2.33 0.22
C VAL A 103 -5.95 2.25 -1.23
N ARG A 104 -5.50 3.19 -2.04
CA ARG A 104 -5.63 3.17 -3.50
C ARG A 104 -4.26 3.23 -4.14
N ILE A 105 -4.11 2.46 -5.22
CA ILE A 105 -2.93 2.56 -6.06
C ILE A 105 -3.18 3.65 -7.09
N VAL A 106 -2.27 4.59 -7.19
CA VAL A 106 -2.35 5.69 -8.14
C VAL A 106 -1.04 5.80 -8.91
N ASP A 107 -0.99 6.69 -9.87
CA ASP A 107 0.23 7.06 -10.57
C ASP A 107 0.90 5.87 -11.28
N GLY A 108 0.08 5.03 -11.92
CA GLY A 108 0.59 3.87 -12.66
C GLY A 108 1.26 2.81 -11.78
N GLY A 109 0.88 2.73 -10.51
CA GLY A 109 1.47 1.78 -9.55
C GLY A 109 2.62 2.34 -8.73
N LYS A 110 3.02 3.57 -8.96
CA LYS A 110 4.19 4.18 -8.30
C LYS A 110 3.89 4.71 -6.90
N THR A 111 2.62 4.98 -6.61
CA THR A 111 2.22 5.62 -5.37
C THR A 111 1.00 4.92 -4.79
N LEU A 112 1.00 4.74 -3.48
CA LEU A 112 -0.20 4.40 -2.73
C LEU A 112 -0.71 5.63 -2.02
N LYS A 113 -2.00 5.90 -2.15
CA LYS A 113 -2.69 6.86 -1.29
C LYS A 113 -3.33 6.07 -0.15
N MET A 114 -2.83 6.27 1.05
CA MET A 114 -3.31 5.59 2.25
C MET A 114 -4.04 6.62 3.10
N ARG A 115 -5.29 6.34 3.42
CA ARG A 115 -6.06 7.16 4.34
C ARG A 115 -6.30 6.41 5.63
N GLY A 116 -5.76 6.95 6.71
CA GLY A 116 -6.01 6.47 8.06
C GLY A 116 -7.01 7.38 8.76
N TYR A 117 -7.95 6.83 9.52
CA TYR A 117 -8.97 7.62 10.19
C TYR A 117 -9.48 6.93 11.46
N LEU A 118 -10.04 7.75 12.34
CA LEU A 118 -10.74 7.31 13.55
C LEU A 118 -12.23 7.60 13.37
N GLY A 119 -13.06 6.60 13.61
CA GLY A 119 -14.51 6.74 13.48
C GLY A 119 -14.95 6.85 12.03
N VAL A 120 -15.15 8.08 11.53
CA VAL A 120 -15.57 8.33 10.16
C VAL A 120 -14.42 8.86 9.31
N SER A 121 -14.47 8.55 8.01
CA SER A 121 -13.38 8.83 7.07
C SER A 121 -13.01 10.32 6.98
N MET A 122 -13.93 11.23 7.26
CA MET A 122 -13.66 12.67 7.22
C MET A 122 -12.69 13.13 8.31
N PHE A 123 -12.54 12.36 9.40
CA PHE A 123 -11.62 12.67 10.50
C PHE A 123 -10.29 11.94 10.36
N GLY A 124 -9.76 11.86 9.15
CA GLY A 124 -8.55 11.15 8.88
C GLY A 124 -7.50 11.96 8.16
N MET A 125 -6.37 11.32 7.88
CA MET A 125 -5.27 11.87 7.11
C MET A 125 -4.97 10.99 5.93
N THR A 126 -4.68 11.60 4.78
CA THR A 126 -4.22 10.91 3.59
C THR A 126 -2.71 11.13 3.46
N VAL A 127 -1.97 10.05 3.31
CA VAL A 127 -0.53 10.10 3.07
C VAL A 127 -0.19 9.34 1.80
N ASP A 128 0.87 9.78 1.15
CA ASP A 128 1.38 9.12 -0.04
C ASP A 128 2.55 8.22 0.35
N TRP A 129 2.48 6.94 -0.07
CA TRP A 129 3.57 6.00 0.04
C TRP A 129 4.17 5.82 -1.34
N LYS A 130 5.46 6.08 -1.49
CA LYS A 130 6.13 5.98 -2.78
C LYS A 130 6.79 4.62 -2.96
N ARG A 131 6.48 3.94 -4.07
CA ARG A 131 7.06 2.63 -4.37
C ARG A 131 8.57 2.74 -4.58
N GLU A 132 9.29 1.81 -3.97
CA GLU A 132 10.74 1.64 -4.16
C GLU A 132 11.03 0.19 -4.53
N ASP A 133 12.21 -0.07 -5.06
CA ASP A 133 12.56 -1.40 -5.58
C ASP A 133 13.46 -2.19 -4.63
N HIS A 134 13.98 -1.57 -3.56
CA HIS A 134 14.87 -2.23 -2.62
C HIS A 134 14.76 -1.58 -1.24
N VAL A 135 15.20 -2.33 -0.23
CA VAL A 135 15.31 -1.81 1.14
C VAL A 135 16.56 -0.94 1.22
N ARG A 136 16.41 0.26 1.77
CA ARG A 136 17.52 1.20 1.95
C ARG A 136 18.53 0.65 2.95
N PRO A 137 19.82 1.01 2.81
CA PRO A 137 20.81 0.62 3.81
C PRO A 137 20.50 1.26 5.16
N ALA A 138 20.85 0.54 6.25
CA ALA A 138 20.63 1.04 7.59
C ALA A 138 21.32 2.39 7.79
N PRO A 139 20.68 3.32 8.53
CA PRO A 139 21.29 4.62 8.78
C PRO A 139 22.54 4.47 9.64
N THR A 140 23.57 5.24 9.30
CA THR A 140 24.82 5.31 10.07
C THR A 140 24.75 6.47 11.05
N LYS A 141 25.39 6.26 12.21
CA LYS A 141 25.49 7.31 13.23
C LYS A 141 26.32 8.50 12.75
#